data_a5575c7b50f7ef2831408cdea625edf6
#
_entry.id   a5575c7b50f7ef2831408cdea625edf6
#
_cell.length_a   1.000
_cell.length_b   1.000
_cell.length_c   1.000
_cell.angle_alpha   90.00
_cell.angle_beta   90.00
_cell.angle_gamma   90.00
#
_symmetry.space_group_name_H-M   'P 1'
#
loop_
_entity.id
_entity.type
_entity.pdbx_description
1 polymer ?
#
loop_
_entity_poly.entity_id
_entity_poly.type
_entity_poly.pdbx_seq_one_letter_code
_entity_poly.pdbx_strand_id
1 'polypeptide(L)'
;MEQVFAQILSVLFIIFLILPFHEWAHAFTASCLGDKGIKARGRLSLNPISHIDPIGAVMLLLIGFGWAKPVPVDPRYFKHPKLGMAITALMGPVANMIAALAGYLVYYAFLYNLPDMLISTNGMTFSYTLLYYFLSFYITVNLSLAVFNLIPIPPLDGSKVLFVFLPNKAVNFFYRYQNVFFIVLFALMWGGALNGVLSTCTDWLNDGISWLARLPFKPFVS
;
A
#
# COMPACT_ATOMS: atom_id res chain seq x y z
N MET A 1 23.02 2.78 -12.84
CA MET A 1 23.16 1.71 -11.86
C MET A 1 22.46 2.03 -10.54
N GLU A 2 22.63 3.22 -9.99
CA GLU A 2 22.04 3.66 -8.71
C GLU A 2 20.50 3.57 -8.67
N GLN A 3 19.82 4.04 -9.72
CA GLN A 3 18.37 3.95 -9.82
C GLN A 3 17.85 2.49 -9.78
N VAL A 4 18.49 1.60 -10.53
CA VAL A 4 18.11 0.18 -10.57
C VAL A 4 18.32 -0.47 -9.20
N PHE A 5 19.45 -0.16 -8.54
CA PHE A 5 19.72 -0.66 -7.20
C PHE A 5 18.72 -0.11 -6.18
N ALA A 6 18.39 1.18 -6.24
CA ALA A 6 17.35 1.80 -5.40
C ALA A 6 15.97 1.17 -5.61
N GLN A 7 15.59 0.89 -6.87
CA GLN A 7 14.33 0.21 -7.19
C GLN A 7 14.27 -1.20 -6.59
N ILE A 8 15.32 -2.00 -6.79
CA ILE A 8 15.40 -3.36 -6.21
C ILE A 8 15.29 -3.30 -4.69
N LEU A 9 16.04 -2.41 -4.05
CA LEU A 9 15.99 -2.21 -2.60
C LEU A 9 14.59 -1.81 -2.14
N SER A 10 13.94 -0.91 -2.85
CA SER A 10 12.57 -0.46 -2.55
C SER A 10 11.56 -1.59 -2.68
N VAL A 11 11.66 -2.41 -3.73
CA VAL A 11 10.78 -3.58 -3.93
C VAL A 11 10.98 -4.60 -2.80
N LEU A 12 12.22 -4.88 -2.40
CA LEU A 12 12.49 -5.74 -1.24
C LEU A 12 11.88 -5.16 0.04
N PHE A 13 12.01 -3.85 0.25
CA PHE A 13 11.43 -3.18 1.41
C PHE A 13 9.89 -3.27 1.42
N ILE A 14 9.27 -3.17 0.24
CA ILE A 14 7.83 -3.34 0.08
C ILE A 14 7.41 -4.77 0.44
N ILE A 15 8.10 -5.79 -0.08
CA ILE A 15 7.79 -7.19 0.18
C ILE A 15 7.94 -7.53 1.68
N PHE A 16 9.03 -7.07 2.31
CA PHE A 16 9.39 -7.48 3.66
C PHE A 16 8.83 -6.58 4.76
N LEU A 17 8.39 -5.37 4.46
CA LEU A 17 7.86 -4.44 5.45
C LEU A 17 6.46 -3.93 5.10
N ILE A 18 6.26 -3.42 3.88
CA ILE A 18 5.02 -2.70 3.56
C ILE A 18 3.84 -3.65 3.36
N LEU A 19 3.99 -4.71 2.58
CA LEU A 19 2.94 -5.71 2.44
C LEU A 19 2.60 -6.39 3.78
N PRO A 20 3.58 -6.82 4.62
CA PRO A 20 3.29 -7.29 5.97
C PRO A 20 2.60 -6.26 6.85
N PHE A 21 2.95 -4.98 6.76
CA PHE A 21 2.31 -3.91 7.53
C PHE A 21 0.87 -3.67 7.07
N HIS A 22 0.62 -3.68 5.76
CA HIS A 22 -0.73 -3.63 5.17
C HIS A 22 -1.61 -4.79 5.67
N GLU A 23 -1.13 -6.02 5.56
CA GLU A 23 -1.84 -7.22 6.03
C GLU A 23 -2.03 -7.23 7.55
N TRP A 24 -1.01 -6.77 8.30
CA TRP A 24 -1.11 -6.62 9.74
C TRP A 24 -2.21 -5.62 10.13
N ALA A 25 -2.37 -4.53 9.40
CA ALA A 25 -3.41 -3.54 9.66
C ALA A 25 -4.82 -4.14 9.51
N HIS A 26 -5.03 -4.99 8.50
CA HIS A 26 -6.26 -5.79 8.38
C HIS A 26 -6.44 -6.72 9.57
N ALA A 27 -5.40 -7.47 9.92
CA ALA A 27 -5.42 -8.42 11.04
C ALA A 27 -5.72 -7.73 12.37
N PHE A 28 -5.06 -6.61 12.63
CA PHE A 28 -5.24 -5.82 13.85
C PHE A 28 -6.67 -5.30 13.96
N THR A 29 -7.17 -4.70 12.91
CA THR A 29 -8.53 -4.14 12.87
C THR A 29 -9.58 -5.23 13.05
N ALA A 30 -9.46 -6.35 12.33
CA ALA A 30 -10.38 -7.48 12.47
C ALA A 30 -10.37 -8.05 13.89
N SER A 31 -9.19 -8.14 14.51
CA SER A 31 -9.06 -8.56 15.91
C SER A 31 -9.74 -7.61 16.88
N CYS A 32 -9.59 -6.29 16.68
CA CYS A 32 -10.27 -5.26 17.48
C CYS A 32 -11.79 -5.30 17.32
N LEU A 33 -12.27 -5.65 16.12
CA LEU A 33 -13.70 -5.77 15.82
C LEU A 33 -14.33 -7.10 16.28
N GLY A 34 -13.52 -8.01 16.83
CA GLY A 34 -14.00 -9.24 17.49
C GLY A 34 -13.52 -10.57 16.90
N ASP A 35 -12.79 -10.58 15.76
CA ASP A 35 -12.23 -11.83 15.21
C ASP A 35 -10.99 -12.28 16.01
N LYS A 36 -11.24 -12.94 17.13
CA LYS A 36 -10.18 -13.53 17.97
C LYS A 36 -9.41 -14.65 17.27
N GLY A 37 -9.96 -15.24 16.21
CA GLY A 37 -9.32 -16.29 15.42
C GLY A 37 -8.08 -15.80 14.69
N ILE A 38 -7.96 -14.51 14.38
CA ILE A 38 -6.78 -13.91 13.76
C ILE A 38 -5.52 -14.16 14.59
N LYS A 39 -5.59 -13.90 15.89
CA LYS A 39 -4.47 -14.13 16.83
C LYS A 39 -4.12 -15.62 16.93
N ALA A 40 -5.13 -16.49 17.04
CA ALA A 40 -4.94 -17.93 17.14
C ALA A 40 -4.26 -18.53 15.88
N ARG A 41 -4.51 -17.93 14.71
CA ARG A 41 -3.89 -18.31 13.43
C ARG A 41 -2.49 -17.71 13.22
N GLY A 42 -1.93 -16.97 14.21
CA GLY A 42 -0.62 -16.32 14.11
C GLY A 42 -0.55 -15.17 13.10
N ARG A 43 -1.73 -14.62 12.69
CA ARG A 43 -1.80 -13.57 11.67
C ARG A 43 -1.68 -12.16 12.23
N LEU A 44 -1.79 -11.99 13.54
CA LEU A 44 -1.52 -10.72 14.24
C LEU A 44 -0.03 -10.61 14.53
N SER A 45 0.78 -10.54 13.49
CA SER A 45 2.24 -10.49 13.54
C SER A 45 2.77 -9.55 12.47
N LEU A 46 3.85 -8.84 12.75
CA LEU A 46 4.62 -8.07 11.77
C LEU A 46 5.72 -8.91 11.10
N ASN A 47 5.80 -10.21 11.43
CA ASN A 47 6.77 -11.10 10.79
C ASN A 47 6.43 -11.24 9.30
N PRO A 48 7.32 -10.83 8.39
CA PRO A 48 7.10 -10.88 6.94
C PRO A 48 6.72 -12.27 6.44
N ILE A 49 7.34 -13.32 6.98
CA ILE A 49 7.10 -14.71 6.57
C ILE A 49 5.62 -15.11 6.74
N SER A 50 4.93 -14.52 7.71
CA SER A 50 3.51 -14.78 7.93
C SER A 50 2.61 -14.23 6.81
N HIS A 51 3.07 -13.22 6.08
CA HIS A 51 2.29 -12.43 5.13
C HIS A 51 2.79 -12.53 3.68
N ILE A 52 3.98 -13.08 3.45
CA ILE A 52 4.53 -13.25 2.10
C ILE A 52 3.92 -14.50 1.45
N ASP A 53 3.42 -14.31 0.24
CA ASP A 53 3.16 -15.39 -0.72
C ASP A 53 4.39 -15.53 -1.61
N PRO A 54 5.06 -16.70 -1.64
CA PRO A 54 6.30 -16.87 -2.42
C PRO A 54 6.10 -16.60 -3.92
N ILE A 55 4.96 -17.01 -4.47
CA ILE A 55 4.65 -16.80 -5.91
C ILE A 55 4.38 -15.32 -6.15
N GLY A 56 3.55 -14.70 -5.30
CA GLY A 56 3.27 -13.27 -5.39
C GLY A 56 4.52 -12.39 -5.26
N ALA A 57 5.46 -12.75 -4.38
CA ALA A 57 6.74 -12.06 -4.22
C ALA A 57 7.64 -12.20 -5.46
N VAL A 58 7.75 -13.39 -6.03
CA VAL A 58 8.52 -13.62 -7.27
C VAL A 58 7.90 -12.85 -8.44
N MET A 59 6.59 -12.86 -8.57
CA MET A 59 5.88 -12.11 -9.62
C MET A 59 6.11 -10.60 -9.48
N LEU A 60 6.08 -10.06 -8.25
CA LEU A 60 6.37 -8.66 -8.00
C LEU A 60 7.78 -8.26 -8.43
N LEU A 61 8.77 -9.14 -8.21
CA LEU A 61 10.15 -8.91 -8.62
C LEU A 61 10.35 -8.99 -10.14
N LEU A 62 9.65 -9.93 -10.82
CA LEU A 62 9.87 -10.18 -12.24
C LEU A 62 9.06 -9.26 -13.16
N ILE A 63 7.81 -8.97 -12.81
CA ILE A 63 6.87 -8.25 -13.67
C ILE A 63 6.30 -6.98 -13.03
N GLY A 64 6.73 -6.63 -11.80
CA GLY A 64 6.26 -5.45 -11.09
C GLY A 64 4.83 -5.58 -10.54
N PHE A 65 4.23 -6.75 -10.60
CA PHE A 65 2.93 -7.07 -10.03
C PHE A 65 3.00 -8.33 -9.16
N GLY A 66 2.43 -8.27 -7.96
CA GLY A 66 2.42 -9.39 -7.04
C GLY A 66 1.34 -9.21 -5.96
N TRP A 67 1.27 -10.17 -5.07
CA TRP A 67 0.30 -10.19 -3.97
C TRP A 67 0.89 -10.75 -2.69
N ALA A 68 0.32 -10.33 -1.57
CA ALA A 68 0.61 -10.90 -0.26
C ALA A 68 -0.30 -12.12 0.02
N LYS A 69 0.06 -12.88 1.02
CA LYS A 69 -0.80 -13.93 1.55
C LYS A 69 -1.90 -13.29 2.41
N PRO A 70 -3.17 -13.27 1.96
CA PRO A 70 -4.21 -12.49 2.60
C PRO A 70 -4.53 -12.97 4.02
N VAL A 71 -4.94 -12.04 4.88
CA VAL A 71 -5.43 -12.35 6.22
C VAL A 71 -6.84 -12.96 6.12
N PRO A 72 -7.07 -14.19 6.65
CA PRO A 72 -8.38 -14.82 6.61
C PRO A 72 -9.31 -14.23 7.68
N VAL A 73 -9.96 -13.11 7.36
CA VAL A 73 -10.93 -12.44 8.23
C VAL A 73 -12.28 -13.15 8.17
N ASP A 74 -12.88 -13.43 9.33
CA ASP A 74 -14.19 -14.06 9.42
C ASP A 74 -15.26 -13.05 9.86
N PRO A 75 -16.15 -12.60 8.94
CA PRO A 75 -17.16 -11.59 9.23
C PRO A 75 -18.20 -12.03 10.27
N ARG A 76 -18.31 -13.31 10.58
CA ARG A 76 -19.26 -13.83 11.58
C ARG A 76 -18.96 -13.37 13.01
N TYR A 77 -17.72 -12.95 13.27
CA TYR A 77 -17.32 -12.42 14.56
C TYR A 77 -17.65 -10.92 14.73
N PHE A 78 -18.05 -10.25 13.67
CA PHE A 78 -18.36 -8.81 13.72
C PHE A 78 -19.81 -8.55 14.09
N LYS A 79 -20.03 -7.55 14.95
CA LYS A 79 -21.39 -7.09 15.32
C LYS A 79 -22.23 -6.71 14.08
N HIS A 80 -21.58 -6.06 13.11
CA HIS A 80 -22.13 -5.69 11.80
C HIS A 80 -21.22 -6.23 10.70
N PRO A 81 -21.47 -7.43 10.15
CA PRO A 81 -20.53 -8.13 9.27
C PRO A 81 -20.03 -7.31 8.07
N LYS A 82 -20.91 -6.68 7.31
CA LYS A 82 -20.52 -5.88 6.14
C LYS A 82 -19.68 -4.66 6.53
N LEU A 83 -20.12 -3.92 7.55
CA LEU A 83 -19.41 -2.74 8.03
C LEU A 83 -18.05 -3.12 8.63
N GLY A 84 -18.00 -4.19 9.42
CA GLY A 84 -16.75 -4.72 9.97
C GLY A 84 -15.75 -5.11 8.88
N MET A 85 -16.22 -5.77 7.83
CA MET A 85 -15.39 -6.10 6.66
C MET A 85 -14.89 -4.85 5.93
N ALA A 86 -15.75 -3.84 5.75
CA ALA A 86 -15.35 -2.59 5.09
C ALA A 86 -14.30 -1.81 5.90
N ILE A 87 -14.51 -1.67 7.22
CA ILE A 87 -13.55 -1.01 8.11
C ILE A 87 -12.22 -1.77 8.08
N THR A 88 -12.26 -3.09 8.21
CA THR A 88 -11.06 -3.93 8.12
C THR A 88 -10.33 -3.72 6.80
N ALA A 89 -11.05 -3.72 5.68
CA ALA A 89 -10.50 -3.56 4.35
C ALA A 89 -9.85 -2.16 4.14
N LEU A 90 -10.47 -1.10 4.65
CA LEU A 90 -9.91 0.25 4.55
C LEU A 90 -8.57 0.41 5.27
N MET A 91 -8.31 -0.37 6.31
CA MET A 91 -7.09 -0.20 7.11
C MET A 91 -5.81 -0.64 6.42
N GLY A 92 -5.87 -1.50 5.39
CA GLY A 92 -4.73 -1.78 4.51
C GLY A 92 -4.26 -0.54 3.73
N PRO A 93 -5.12 0.06 2.89
CA PRO A 93 -4.81 1.34 2.23
C PRO A 93 -4.38 2.45 3.19
N VAL A 94 -5.03 2.57 4.36
CA VAL A 94 -4.64 3.55 5.40
C VAL A 94 -3.23 3.29 5.91
N ALA A 95 -2.85 2.03 6.13
CA ALA A 95 -1.49 1.67 6.53
C ALA A 95 -0.45 2.10 5.47
N ASN A 96 -0.76 1.92 4.18
CA ASN A 96 0.10 2.39 3.10
C ASN A 96 0.21 3.92 3.06
N MET A 97 -0.87 4.66 3.32
CA MET A 97 -0.83 6.13 3.44
C MET A 97 0.04 6.57 4.61
N ILE A 98 -0.05 5.90 5.76
CA ILE A 98 0.80 6.16 6.94
C ILE A 98 2.27 5.87 6.60
N ALA A 99 2.55 4.79 5.89
CA ALA A 99 3.90 4.46 5.44
C ALA A 99 4.46 5.51 4.47
N ALA A 100 3.66 5.98 3.52
CA ALA A 100 4.04 7.07 2.61
C ALA A 100 4.30 8.38 3.38
N LEU A 101 3.45 8.72 4.35
CA LEU A 101 3.66 9.88 5.21
C LEU A 101 4.98 9.79 5.99
N ALA A 102 5.29 8.64 6.57
CA ALA A 102 6.56 8.39 7.24
C ALA A 102 7.75 8.55 6.27
N GLY A 103 7.62 8.01 5.05
CA GLY A 103 8.61 8.20 3.98
C GLY A 103 8.82 9.67 3.63
N TYR A 104 7.75 10.46 3.52
CA TYR A 104 7.84 11.91 3.28
C TYR A 104 8.49 12.66 4.43
N LEU A 105 8.19 12.32 5.68
CA LEU A 105 8.83 12.97 6.83
C LEU A 105 10.35 12.74 6.80
N VAL A 106 10.79 11.51 6.50
CA VAL A 106 12.22 11.20 6.33
C VAL A 106 12.80 11.95 5.12
N TYR A 107 12.08 12.00 4.00
CA TYR A 107 12.49 12.68 2.78
C TYR A 107 12.71 14.19 3.02
N TYR A 108 11.77 14.86 3.69
CA TYR A 108 11.92 16.29 4.00
C TYR A 108 12.98 16.54 5.06
N ALA A 109 13.06 15.72 6.12
CA ALA A 109 14.14 15.81 7.09
C ALA A 109 15.52 15.67 6.42
N PHE A 110 15.63 14.77 5.45
CA PHE A 110 16.83 14.58 4.64
C PHE A 110 17.13 15.83 3.79
N LEU A 111 16.16 16.37 3.04
CA LEU A 111 16.35 17.54 2.20
C LEU A 111 16.75 18.79 2.98
N TYR A 112 16.12 19.05 4.15
CA TYR A 112 16.40 20.22 4.96
C TYR A 112 17.75 20.17 5.71
N ASN A 113 18.27 18.97 5.91
CA ASN A 113 19.57 18.78 6.55
C ASN A 113 20.70 18.52 5.53
N LEU A 114 20.41 18.64 4.22
CA LEU A 114 21.44 18.47 3.20
C LEU A 114 22.39 19.68 3.27
N PRO A 115 23.70 19.49 3.48
CA PRO A 115 24.65 20.61 3.45
C PRO A 115 24.63 21.27 2.07
N ASP A 116 24.58 22.62 2.04
CA ASP A 116 24.61 23.41 0.79
C ASP A 116 25.79 23.05 -0.11
N MET A 117 26.89 22.61 0.49
CA MET A 117 28.09 22.12 -0.19
C MET A 117 27.84 20.88 -1.05
N LEU A 118 26.85 20.03 -0.70
CA LEU A 118 26.50 18.84 -1.49
C LEU A 118 25.55 19.16 -2.66
N ILE A 119 24.86 20.30 -2.58
CA ILE A 119 24.01 20.81 -3.65
C ILE A 119 24.86 21.54 -4.70
N SER A 120 25.93 22.22 -4.27
CA SER A 120 26.80 23.08 -5.08
C SER A 120 27.90 22.34 -5.84
N THR A 121 28.38 21.22 -5.37
CA THR A 121 29.36 20.38 -6.06
C THR A 121 28.64 19.37 -6.96
N ASN A 122 29.01 19.31 -8.23
CA ASN A 122 28.45 18.48 -9.31
C ASN A 122 28.30 16.98 -9.03
N GLY A 123 28.04 16.56 -7.81
CA GLY A 123 27.84 15.18 -7.43
C GLY A 123 27.29 15.00 -6.03
N MET A 124 25.98 14.78 -5.90
CA MET A 124 25.50 14.01 -4.76
C MET A 124 26.35 12.75 -4.62
N THR A 125 26.85 12.48 -3.42
CA THR A 125 27.56 11.19 -3.18
C THR A 125 26.60 10.06 -3.47
N PHE A 126 27.13 8.89 -3.87
CA PHE A 126 26.33 7.69 -4.18
C PHE A 126 25.24 7.41 -3.13
N SER A 127 25.57 7.55 -1.84
CA SER A 127 24.64 7.28 -0.75
C SER A 127 23.44 8.25 -0.72
N TYR A 128 23.65 9.52 -1.02
CA TYR A 128 22.56 10.52 -1.04
C TYR A 128 21.64 10.30 -2.24
N THR A 129 22.21 10.01 -3.41
CA THR A 129 21.46 9.72 -4.62
C THR A 129 20.62 8.43 -4.43
N LEU A 130 21.21 7.41 -3.83
CA LEU A 130 20.52 6.16 -3.52
C LEU A 130 19.35 6.39 -2.56
N LEU A 131 19.55 7.14 -1.47
CA LEU A 131 18.50 7.43 -0.50
C LEU A 131 17.35 8.24 -1.13
N TYR A 132 17.68 9.23 -1.97
CA TYR A 132 16.68 10.02 -2.70
C TYR A 132 15.79 9.15 -3.58
N TYR A 133 16.38 8.31 -4.44
CA TYR A 133 15.63 7.41 -5.32
C TYR A 133 14.86 6.36 -4.52
N PHE A 134 15.45 5.82 -3.47
CA PHE A 134 14.78 4.87 -2.58
C PHE A 134 13.52 5.48 -1.95
N LEU A 135 13.63 6.64 -1.31
CA LEU A 135 12.50 7.30 -0.66
C LEU A 135 11.42 7.70 -1.66
N SER A 136 11.82 8.26 -2.82
CA SER A 136 10.88 8.64 -3.87
C SER A 136 10.09 7.44 -4.38
N PHE A 137 10.77 6.33 -4.67
CA PHE A 137 10.14 5.11 -5.15
C PHE A 137 9.27 4.46 -4.06
N TYR A 138 9.77 4.40 -2.82
CA TYR A 138 9.04 3.89 -1.66
C TYR A 138 7.72 4.63 -1.44
N ILE A 139 7.73 5.96 -1.46
CA ILE A 139 6.54 6.80 -1.30
C ILE A 139 5.55 6.52 -2.43
N THR A 140 6.02 6.59 -3.68
CA THR A 140 5.18 6.40 -4.87
C THR A 140 4.49 5.04 -4.86
N VAL A 141 5.22 3.96 -4.54
CA VAL A 141 4.63 2.62 -4.52
C VAL A 141 3.60 2.46 -3.39
N ASN A 142 3.85 3.03 -2.21
CA ASN A 142 2.87 3.00 -1.13
C ASN A 142 1.57 3.72 -1.50
N LEU A 143 1.67 4.91 -2.11
CA LEU A 143 0.50 5.65 -2.57
C LEU A 143 -0.25 4.92 -3.69
N SER A 144 0.49 4.37 -4.64
CA SER A 144 -0.10 3.56 -5.72
C SER A 144 -0.80 2.31 -5.18
N LEU A 145 -0.22 1.62 -4.20
CA LEU A 145 -0.85 0.48 -3.53
C LEU A 145 -2.12 0.89 -2.78
N ALA A 146 -2.11 2.04 -2.10
CA ALA A 146 -3.29 2.55 -1.41
C ALA A 146 -4.43 2.84 -2.41
N VAL A 147 -4.16 3.57 -3.49
CA VAL A 147 -5.13 3.89 -4.54
C VAL A 147 -5.64 2.63 -5.22
N PHE A 148 -4.72 1.73 -5.61
CA PHE A 148 -5.07 0.47 -6.26
C PHE A 148 -6.01 -0.38 -5.41
N ASN A 149 -5.70 -0.55 -4.11
CA ASN A 149 -6.54 -1.33 -3.22
C ASN A 149 -7.89 -0.67 -2.91
N LEU A 150 -8.05 0.63 -3.14
CA LEU A 150 -9.34 1.33 -3.00
C LEU A 150 -10.26 1.17 -4.22
N ILE A 151 -9.79 0.57 -5.33
CA ILE A 151 -10.67 0.26 -6.47
C ILE A 151 -11.80 -0.66 -6.00
N PRO A 152 -13.07 -0.34 -6.29
CA PRO A 152 -14.23 -1.10 -5.81
C PRO A 152 -14.51 -2.38 -6.61
N ILE A 153 -13.47 -3.12 -6.95
CA ILE A 153 -13.53 -4.35 -7.76
C ILE A 153 -12.87 -5.51 -6.99
N PRO A 154 -13.56 -6.66 -6.80
CA PRO A 154 -12.92 -7.83 -6.20
C PRO A 154 -11.72 -8.33 -7.03
N PRO A 155 -10.67 -8.81 -6.35
CA PRO A 155 -10.54 -9.12 -4.92
C PRO A 155 -10.06 -7.95 -4.06
N LEU A 156 -9.91 -6.73 -4.60
CA LEU A 156 -9.34 -5.57 -3.92
C LEU A 156 -10.18 -5.12 -2.71
N ASP A 157 -9.54 -4.40 -1.79
CA ASP A 157 -10.13 -3.98 -0.52
C ASP A 157 -11.31 -3.04 -0.70
N GLY A 158 -11.24 -2.14 -1.67
CA GLY A 158 -12.33 -1.20 -2.01
C GLY A 158 -13.65 -1.90 -2.32
N SER A 159 -13.62 -3.15 -2.80
CA SER A 159 -14.83 -3.92 -3.04
C SER A 159 -15.63 -4.19 -1.76
N LYS A 160 -14.96 -4.40 -0.62
CA LYS A 160 -15.64 -4.64 0.67
C LYS A 160 -16.34 -3.38 1.16
N VAL A 161 -15.79 -2.20 0.83
CA VAL A 161 -16.44 -0.91 1.11
C VAL A 161 -17.71 -0.77 0.27
N LEU A 162 -17.63 -1.07 -1.03
CA LEU A 162 -18.79 -1.08 -1.92
C LEU A 162 -19.89 -2.04 -1.43
N PHE A 163 -19.49 -3.20 -0.89
CA PHE A 163 -20.45 -4.24 -0.44
C PHE A 163 -21.33 -3.82 0.74
N VAL A 164 -20.97 -2.77 1.47
CA VAL A 164 -21.84 -2.20 2.53
C VAL A 164 -23.16 -1.72 1.94
N PHE A 165 -23.12 -1.12 0.76
CA PHE A 165 -24.27 -0.49 0.08
C PHE A 165 -25.05 -1.48 -0.80
N LEU A 166 -24.50 -2.68 -1.05
CA LEU A 166 -25.12 -3.63 -1.96
C LEU A 166 -25.99 -4.67 -1.22
N PRO A 167 -27.10 -5.13 -1.86
CA PRO A 167 -27.86 -6.26 -1.35
C PRO A 167 -27.03 -7.55 -1.41
N ASN A 168 -27.34 -8.51 -0.54
CA ASN A 168 -26.58 -9.76 -0.44
C ASN A 168 -26.51 -10.55 -1.76
N LYS A 169 -27.56 -10.47 -2.59
CA LYS A 169 -27.57 -11.10 -3.92
C LYS A 169 -26.45 -10.57 -4.83
N ALA A 170 -26.25 -9.24 -4.83
CA ALA A 170 -25.19 -8.62 -5.60
C ALA A 170 -23.81 -8.97 -5.03
N VAL A 171 -23.65 -8.93 -3.70
CA VAL A 171 -22.39 -9.32 -3.03
C VAL A 171 -22.01 -10.75 -3.40
N ASN A 172 -22.96 -11.69 -3.36
CA ASN A 172 -22.74 -13.09 -3.74
C ASN A 172 -22.38 -13.24 -5.22
N PHE A 173 -22.95 -12.41 -6.11
CA PHE A 173 -22.55 -12.35 -7.51
C PHE A 173 -21.08 -11.93 -7.65
N PHE A 174 -20.64 -10.87 -6.99
CA PHE A 174 -19.26 -10.43 -7.02
C PHE A 174 -18.29 -11.49 -6.49
N TYR A 175 -18.59 -12.17 -5.39
CA TYR A 175 -17.74 -13.25 -4.87
C TYR A 175 -17.71 -14.45 -5.81
N ARG A 176 -18.84 -14.81 -6.45
CA ARG A 176 -18.89 -15.93 -7.39
C ARG A 176 -18.02 -15.72 -8.63
N TYR A 177 -17.94 -14.47 -9.10
CA TYR A 177 -17.20 -14.10 -10.31
C TYR A 177 -15.90 -13.33 -10.01
N GLN A 178 -15.39 -13.39 -8.78
CA GLN A 178 -14.20 -12.62 -8.38
C GLN A 178 -12.97 -12.90 -9.25
N ASN A 179 -12.77 -14.14 -9.71
CA ASN A 179 -11.67 -14.49 -10.60
C ASN A 179 -11.82 -13.85 -11.99
N VAL A 180 -13.04 -13.72 -12.49
CA VAL A 180 -13.31 -13.03 -13.77
C VAL A 180 -13.02 -11.55 -13.61
N PHE A 181 -13.49 -10.92 -12.52
CA PHE A 181 -13.19 -9.53 -12.22
C PHE A 181 -11.70 -9.27 -12.09
N PHE A 182 -10.97 -10.19 -11.45
CA PHE A 182 -9.51 -10.10 -11.34
C PHE A 182 -8.82 -10.17 -12.71
N ILE A 183 -9.22 -11.10 -13.58
CA ILE A 183 -8.66 -11.22 -14.93
C ILE A 183 -8.95 -9.96 -15.76
N VAL A 184 -10.18 -9.44 -15.70
CA VAL A 184 -10.56 -8.20 -16.39
C VAL A 184 -9.77 -7.01 -15.87
N LEU A 185 -9.67 -6.87 -14.54
CA LEU A 185 -8.87 -5.81 -13.93
C LEU A 185 -7.41 -5.87 -14.39
N PHE A 186 -6.82 -7.06 -14.37
CA PHE A 186 -5.45 -7.28 -14.82
C PHE A 186 -5.27 -6.93 -16.30
N ALA A 187 -6.21 -7.34 -17.16
CA ALA A 187 -6.19 -7.01 -18.59
C ALA A 187 -6.30 -5.50 -18.84
N LEU A 188 -7.15 -4.79 -18.08
CA LEU A 188 -7.30 -3.33 -18.17
C LEU A 188 -6.03 -2.61 -17.72
N MET A 189 -5.38 -3.11 -16.68
CA MET A 189 -4.09 -2.58 -16.20
C MET A 189 -3.00 -2.79 -17.26
N TRP A 190 -2.88 -4.01 -17.77
CA TRP A 190 -1.87 -4.35 -18.79
C TRP A 190 -2.09 -3.56 -20.08
N GLY A 191 -3.35 -3.35 -20.47
CA GLY A 191 -3.74 -2.53 -21.62
C GLY A 191 -3.59 -1.02 -21.39
N GLY A 192 -3.22 -0.58 -20.19
CA GLY A 192 -3.04 0.84 -19.85
C GLY A 192 -4.33 1.64 -19.67
N ALA A 193 -5.50 1.00 -19.78
CA ALA A 193 -6.80 1.68 -19.71
C ALA A 193 -7.05 2.38 -18.35
N LEU A 194 -6.43 1.91 -17.26
CA LEU A 194 -6.58 2.47 -15.92
C LEU A 194 -5.47 3.48 -15.57
N ASN A 195 -4.42 3.60 -16.37
CA ASN A 195 -3.23 4.41 -16.03
C ASN A 195 -3.59 5.87 -15.74
N GLY A 196 -4.43 6.49 -16.56
CA GLY A 196 -4.83 7.89 -16.37
C GLY A 196 -5.62 8.12 -15.09
N VAL A 197 -6.55 7.24 -14.75
CA VAL A 197 -7.32 7.34 -13.50
C VAL A 197 -6.45 7.08 -12.28
N LEU A 198 -5.64 6.01 -12.34
CA LEU A 198 -4.76 5.64 -11.23
C LEU A 198 -3.70 6.73 -10.98
N SER A 199 -3.06 7.27 -12.03
CA SER A 199 -2.08 8.34 -11.87
C SER A 199 -2.74 9.58 -11.25
N THR A 200 -3.87 10.04 -11.78
CA THR A 200 -4.59 11.22 -11.24
C THR A 200 -4.95 11.05 -9.76
N CYS A 201 -5.49 9.88 -9.38
CA CYS A 201 -5.82 9.61 -7.98
C CYS A 201 -4.57 9.54 -7.09
N THR A 202 -3.49 8.94 -7.61
CA THR A 202 -2.20 8.85 -6.90
C THR A 202 -1.59 10.24 -6.72
N ASP A 203 -1.66 11.11 -7.74
CA ASP A 203 -1.14 12.48 -7.68
C ASP A 203 -1.90 13.32 -6.65
N TRP A 204 -3.23 13.25 -6.62
CA TRP A 204 -4.03 13.95 -5.59
C TRP A 204 -3.68 13.49 -4.17
N LEU A 205 -3.54 12.17 -3.99
CA LEU A 205 -3.17 11.61 -2.69
C LEU A 205 -1.74 12.01 -2.31
N ASN A 206 -0.83 12.01 -3.27
CA ASN A 206 0.55 12.44 -3.15
C ASN A 206 0.64 13.90 -2.68
N ASP A 207 -0.08 14.80 -3.33
CA ASP A 207 -0.10 16.22 -2.99
C ASP A 207 -0.63 16.44 -1.57
N GLY A 208 -1.70 15.75 -1.19
CA GLY A 208 -2.27 15.84 0.15
C GLY A 208 -1.32 15.35 1.25
N ILE A 209 -0.70 14.19 1.05
CA ILE A 209 0.23 13.61 2.04
C ILE A 209 1.54 14.39 2.09
N SER A 210 2.05 14.82 0.93
CA SER A 210 3.22 15.70 0.83
C SER A 210 3.01 17.02 1.56
N TRP A 211 1.85 17.66 1.36
CA TRP A 211 1.47 18.89 2.06
C TRP A 211 1.44 18.68 3.58
N LEU A 212 0.83 17.59 4.05
CA LEU A 212 0.77 17.26 5.48
C LEU A 212 2.18 17.04 6.07
N ALA A 213 3.02 16.30 5.34
CA ALA A 213 4.40 16.01 5.77
C ALA A 213 5.30 17.24 5.84
N ARG A 214 5.01 18.31 5.06
CA ARG A 214 5.78 19.58 5.09
C ARG A 214 5.45 20.43 6.30
N LEU A 215 4.31 20.24 6.96
CA LEU A 215 3.87 21.11 8.06
C LEU A 215 4.93 21.29 9.17
N PRO A 216 5.62 20.23 9.64
CA PRO A 216 6.65 20.38 10.67
C PRO A 216 7.89 21.18 10.22
N PHE A 217 8.12 21.29 8.90
CA PHE A 217 9.31 21.92 8.32
C PHE A 217 9.07 23.37 7.85
N LYS A 218 7.82 23.86 7.86
CA LYS A 218 7.46 25.23 7.45
C LYS A 218 8.26 26.35 8.14
N PRO A 219 8.61 26.26 9.44
CA PRO A 219 9.40 27.29 10.10
C PRO A 219 10.81 27.46 9.54
N PHE A 220 11.30 26.49 8.79
CA PHE A 220 12.65 26.46 8.21
C PHE A 220 12.69 26.92 6.74
N VAL A 221 11.52 27.26 6.18
CA VAL A 221 11.35 27.74 4.79
C VAL A 221 10.86 29.18 4.85
N SER A 222 11.77 30.09 5.16
CA SER A 222 11.55 31.52 5.01
C SER A 222 12.48 32.10 3.92
#